data_8bee3b0e0437ca5a6ad94fcbed6ce3c9
#
_entry.id   8bee3b0e0437ca5a6ad94fcbed6ce3c9
#
_cell.length_a   1.000
_cell.length_b   1.000
_cell.length_c   1.000
_cell.angle_alpha   90.00
_cell.angle_beta   90.00
_cell.angle_gamma   90.00
#
_symmetry.space_group_name_H-M   'P 1'
#
loop_
_entity.id
_entity.type
_entity.pdbx_description
1 polymer ?
#
loop_
_entity_poly.entity_id
_entity_poly.type
_entity_poly.pdbx_seq_one_letter_code
_entity_poly.pdbx_strand_id
1 'polypeptide(L)'
;MANLKGGAGKTTTAVHLAVAAMMRGLRVAISDTDTKNNQQSATEWAAIRGTMEPLVVPMDVIDLRDAVGKAKEAGLDLLVVDTAPNAGPDARDAIECADLVIIPVKPSWFDLTAVRHTVEIVRETGKKAIIVMTEVDGRQKNNNSMVRDALLMTGISVAETSIKDRVAYKNAIPRGLAVQEFEPRGEAAADINSLIEELLK
;
A
#
# COMPACT_ATOMS: atom_id res chain seq x y z
N MET A 1 3.68 -0.60 3.03
CA MET A 1 2.58 0.40 3.08
C MET A 1 2.55 0.98 4.48
N ALA A 2 2.76 2.26 4.65
CA ALA A 2 2.81 2.90 5.96
C ALA A 2 1.89 4.12 6.02
N ASN A 3 0.88 4.09 6.87
CA ASN A 3 0.08 5.23 7.30
C ASN A 3 -0.57 4.87 8.62
N LEU A 4 -0.46 5.75 9.59
CA LEU A 4 -0.93 5.54 10.95
C LEU A 4 -2.46 5.57 11.07
N LYS A 5 -3.13 6.11 10.06
CA LYS A 5 -4.60 6.17 10.03
C LYS A 5 -5.19 4.87 9.49
N GLY A 6 -6.17 4.34 10.24
CA GLY A 6 -7.02 3.26 9.77
C GLY A 6 -7.85 3.68 8.56
N GLY A 7 -8.06 2.77 7.61
CA GLY A 7 -8.89 3.05 6.44
C GLY A 7 -8.25 3.94 5.36
N ALA A 8 -6.95 4.23 5.42
CA ALA A 8 -6.25 4.99 4.38
C ALA A 8 -6.01 4.20 3.07
N GLY A 9 -6.47 2.95 2.99
CA GLY A 9 -6.32 2.11 1.80
C GLY A 9 -5.02 1.31 1.75
N LYS A 10 -4.31 1.09 2.87
CA LYS A 10 -3.05 0.33 2.91
C LYS A 10 -3.19 -1.06 2.31
N THR A 11 -4.01 -1.90 2.92
CA THR A 11 -4.25 -3.28 2.47
C THR A 11 -4.79 -3.33 1.04
N THR A 12 -5.78 -2.49 0.72
CA THR A 12 -6.32 -2.42 -0.63
C THR A 12 -5.22 -2.12 -1.64
N THR A 13 -4.38 -1.11 -1.37
CA THR A 13 -3.26 -0.77 -2.25
C THR A 13 -2.24 -1.90 -2.32
N ALA A 14 -1.90 -2.51 -1.17
CA ALA A 14 -0.94 -3.61 -1.08
C ALA A 14 -1.30 -4.80 -1.96
N VAL A 15 -2.52 -5.33 -1.83
CA VAL A 15 -2.95 -6.51 -2.59
C VAL A 15 -3.04 -6.22 -4.08
N HIS A 16 -3.54 -5.04 -4.47
CA HIS A 16 -3.66 -4.68 -5.88
C HIS A 16 -2.30 -4.45 -6.55
N LEU A 17 -1.34 -3.81 -5.86
CA LEU A 17 0.02 -3.65 -6.36
C LEU A 17 0.76 -4.99 -6.43
N ALA A 18 0.58 -5.87 -5.45
CA ALA A 18 1.19 -7.20 -5.47
C ALA A 18 0.72 -8.02 -6.68
N VAL A 19 -0.60 -8.04 -6.94
CA VAL A 19 -1.14 -8.73 -8.12
C VAL A 19 -0.69 -8.06 -9.43
N ALA A 20 -0.64 -6.71 -9.48
CA ALA A 20 -0.15 -6.00 -10.66
C ALA A 20 1.32 -6.31 -10.97
N ALA A 21 2.15 -6.44 -9.95
CA ALA A 21 3.55 -6.84 -10.09
C ALA A 21 3.67 -8.32 -10.54
N MET A 22 2.90 -9.21 -9.93
CA MET A 22 2.84 -10.63 -10.31
C MET A 22 2.42 -10.81 -11.77
N MET A 23 1.41 -10.08 -12.23
CA MET A 23 0.97 -10.12 -13.64
C MET A 23 2.02 -9.59 -14.63
N ARG A 24 3.05 -8.91 -14.15
CA ARG A 24 4.24 -8.49 -14.91
C ARG A 24 5.37 -9.53 -14.86
N GLY A 25 5.11 -10.70 -14.28
CA GLY A 25 6.07 -11.79 -14.18
C GLY A 25 7.04 -11.67 -13.00
N LEU A 26 6.83 -10.75 -12.06
CA LEU A 26 7.64 -10.65 -10.85
C LEU A 26 7.20 -11.71 -9.83
N ARG A 27 8.15 -12.25 -9.08
CA ARG A 27 7.90 -13.10 -7.93
C ARG A 27 7.60 -12.22 -6.73
N VAL A 28 6.36 -12.31 -6.23
CA VAL A 28 5.82 -11.37 -5.24
C VAL A 28 5.30 -12.12 -4.02
N ALA A 29 5.56 -11.57 -2.84
CA ALA A 29 4.88 -11.96 -1.61
C ALA A 29 4.36 -10.73 -0.87
N ILE A 30 3.39 -10.94 0.02
CA ILE A 30 2.85 -9.94 0.94
C ILE A 30 3.14 -10.41 2.37
N SER A 31 3.76 -9.55 3.16
CA SER A 31 3.82 -9.69 4.62
C SER A 31 2.67 -8.90 5.23
N ASP A 32 1.74 -9.58 5.90
CA ASP A 32 0.64 -8.95 6.63
C ASP A 32 1.06 -8.80 8.10
N THR A 33 1.33 -7.57 8.53
CA THR A 33 1.83 -7.30 9.88
C THR A 33 0.76 -6.76 10.83
N ASP A 34 -0.54 -6.74 10.43
CA ASP A 34 -1.65 -6.35 11.31
C ASP A 34 -2.17 -7.54 12.15
N THR A 35 -1.26 -8.24 12.83
CA THR A 35 -1.59 -9.44 13.61
C THR A 35 -2.22 -9.13 14.96
N LYS A 36 -1.89 -7.98 15.57
CA LYS A 36 -2.29 -7.64 16.95
C LYS A 36 -3.75 -7.25 17.11
N ASN A 37 -4.38 -6.76 16.05
CA ASN A 37 -5.77 -6.26 16.08
C ASN A 37 -6.79 -7.26 15.52
N ASN A 38 -6.38 -8.49 15.22
CA ASN A 38 -7.22 -9.47 14.51
C ASN A 38 -7.79 -8.95 13.18
N GLN A 39 -7.12 -7.99 12.54
CA GLN A 39 -7.52 -7.39 11.26
C GLN A 39 -6.52 -7.77 10.16
N GLN A 40 -6.20 -9.05 10.05
CA GLN A 40 -5.32 -9.61 9.02
C GLN A 40 -6.00 -9.56 7.65
N SER A 41 -6.27 -8.36 7.16
CA SER A 41 -7.10 -8.14 5.98
C SER A 41 -6.47 -8.68 4.69
N ALA A 42 -5.14 -8.65 4.56
CA ALA A 42 -4.45 -9.26 3.42
C ALA A 42 -4.48 -10.79 3.51
N THR A 43 -4.34 -11.34 4.71
CA THR A 43 -4.44 -12.78 4.98
C THR A 43 -5.85 -13.31 4.73
N GLU A 44 -6.89 -12.59 5.17
CA GLU A 44 -8.29 -12.92 4.90
C GLU A 44 -8.59 -12.88 3.40
N TRP A 45 -8.10 -11.87 2.70
CA TRP A 45 -8.21 -11.77 1.25
C TRP A 45 -7.56 -12.98 0.55
N ALA A 46 -6.37 -13.40 0.98
CA ALA A 46 -5.68 -14.56 0.42
C ALA A 46 -6.44 -15.87 0.66
N ALA A 47 -7.05 -16.04 1.84
CA ALA A 47 -7.89 -17.20 2.14
C ALA A 47 -9.11 -17.30 1.21
N ILE A 48 -9.75 -16.15 0.90
CA ILE A 48 -10.86 -16.08 -0.06
C ILE A 48 -10.38 -16.37 -1.48
N ARG A 49 -9.19 -15.87 -1.83
CA ARG A 49 -8.58 -16.06 -3.16
C ARG A 49 -8.38 -17.52 -3.51
N GLY A 50 -8.02 -18.36 -2.53
CA GLY A 50 -7.87 -19.80 -2.72
C GLY A 50 -6.71 -20.23 -3.63
N THR A 51 -5.83 -19.31 -4.02
CA THR A 51 -4.58 -19.59 -4.76
C THR A 51 -3.38 -19.24 -3.89
N MET A 52 -2.22 -19.88 -4.18
CA MET A 52 -0.99 -19.65 -3.45
C MET A 52 -0.28 -18.35 -3.86
N GLU A 53 -0.74 -17.66 -4.89
CA GLU A 53 -0.06 -16.48 -5.46
C GLU A 53 -0.99 -15.26 -5.53
N PRO A 54 -0.50 -14.09 -5.11
CA PRO A 54 0.78 -13.91 -4.41
C PRO A 54 0.75 -14.59 -3.05
N LEU A 55 1.91 -15.11 -2.58
CA LEU A 55 2.03 -15.65 -1.22
C LEU A 55 1.76 -14.54 -0.20
N VAL A 56 0.83 -14.78 0.73
CA VAL A 56 0.56 -13.86 1.85
C VAL A 56 0.93 -14.55 3.16
N VAL A 57 1.79 -13.91 3.95
CA VAL A 57 2.29 -14.45 5.20
C VAL A 57 1.98 -13.48 6.34
N PRO A 58 1.10 -13.87 7.29
CA PRO A 58 0.95 -13.10 8.53
C PRO A 58 2.21 -13.22 9.38
N MET A 59 2.71 -12.10 9.91
CA MET A 59 3.89 -12.11 10.77
C MET A 59 3.93 -10.89 11.67
N ASP A 60 4.60 -11.01 12.81
CA ASP A 60 4.88 -9.84 13.63
C ASP A 60 6.01 -8.98 13.02
N VAL A 61 5.96 -7.66 13.26
CA VAL A 61 6.94 -6.72 12.69
C VAL A 61 8.37 -7.06 13.14
N ILE A 62 8.54 -7.64 14.33
CA ILE A 62 9.85 -8.05 14.84
C ILE A 62 10.54 -9.08 13.94
N ASP A 63 9.77 -9.91 13.23
CA ASP A 63 10.28 -10.94 12.33
C ASP A 63 10.52 -10.41 10.90
N LEU A 64 10.12 -9.16 10.62
CA LEU A 64 10.13 -8.62 9.26
C LEU A 64 11.55 -8.52 8.69
N ARG A 65 12.56 -8.18 9.50
CA ARG A 65 13.95 -8.08 9.05
C ARG A 65 14.49 -9.44 8.57
N ASP A 66 14.18 -10.49 9.29
CA ASP A 66 14.53 -11.87 8.92
C ASP A 66 13.75 -12.31 7.67
N ALA A 67 12.45 -11.98 7.59
CA ALA A 67 11.62 -12.26 6.44
C ALA A 67 12.14 -11.58 5.16
N VAL A 68 12.61 -10.33 5.24
CA VAL A 68 13.26 -9.64 4.11
C VAL A 68 14.52 -10.37 3.64
N GLY A 69 15.34 -10.87 4.58
CA GLY A 69 16.52 -11.69 4.26
C GLY A 69 16.13 -12.97 3.51
N LYS A 70 15.19 -13.73 4.07
CA LYS A 70 14.67 -14.97 3.46
C LYS A 70 14.01 -14.72 2.09
N ALA A 71 13.29 -13.62 1.92
CA ALA A 71 12.69 -13.24 0.65
C ALA A 71 13.77 -13.03 -0.43
N LYS A 72 14.86 -12.34 -0.10
CA LYS A 72 16.01 -12.15 -1.00
C LYS A 72 16.68 -13.47 -1.37
N GLU A 73 16.91 -14.34 -0.40
CA GLU A 73 17.50 -15.67 -0.61
C GLU A 73 16.61 -16.56 -1.48
N ALA A 74 15.29 -16.50 -1.28
CA ALA A 74 14.31 -17.19 -2.11
C ALA A 74 14.19 -16.58 -3.51
N GLY A 75 14.85 -15.43 -3.75
CA GLY A 75 14.85 -14.72 -5.02
C GLY A 75 13.53 -14.06 -5.33
N LEU A 76 12.78 -13.56 -4.34
CA LEU A 76 11.63 -12.69 -4.59
C LEU A 76 12.11 -11.37 -5.20
N ASP A 77 11.33 -10.89 -6.17
CA ASP A 77 11.56 -9.61 -6.82
C ASP A 77 10.91 -8.46 -6.04
N LEU A 78 9.79 -8.74 -5.34
CA LEU A 78 9.05 -7.75 -4.55
C LEU A 78 8.45 -8.39 -3.29
N LEU A 79 8.74 -7.82 -2.13
CA LEU A 79 8.03 -8.07 -0.88
C LEU A 79 7.19 -6.84 -0.52
N VAL A 80 5.88 -6.97 -0.55
CA VAL A 80 4.94 -5.93 -0.13
C VAL A 80 4.64 -6.10 1.35
N VAL A 81 4.96 -5.10 2.16
CA VAL A 81 4.64 -5.11 3.60
C VAL A 81 3.37 -4.31 3.84
N ASP A 82 2.29 -4.98 4.26
CA ASP A 82 1.06 -4.34 4.72
C ASP A 82 1.12 -4.14 6.25
N THR A 83 1.01 -2.89 6.69
CA THR A 83 1.20 -2.56 8.10
C THR A 83 -0.11 -2.23 8.81
N ALA A 84 -0.17 -2.53 10.11
CA ALA A 84 -1.25 -2.10 10.98
C ALA A 84 -1.43 -0.57 10.99
N PRO A 85 -2.65 -0.09 11.27
CA PRO A 85 -2.90 1.34 11.46
C PRO A 85 -2.45 1.77 12.87
N ASN A 86 -1.15 2.00 13.09
CA ASN A 86 -0.65 2.41 14.39
C ASN A 86 0.62 3.28 14.30
N ALA A 87 0.75 4.20 15.26
CA ALA A 87 1.86 5.15 15.41
C ALA A 87 2.97 4.63 16.34
N GLY A 88 2.98 3.34 16.64
CA GLY A 88 3.92 2.77 17.60
C GLY A 88 5.28 2.41 17.01
N PRO A 89 6.16 1.82 17.82
CA PRO A 89 7.48 1.33 17.39
C PRO A 89 7.41 0.43 16.16
N ASP A 90 6.35 -0.39 16.06
CA ASP A 90 6.13 -1.32 14.94
C ASP A 90 6.11 -0.62 13.57
N ALA A 91 5.55 0.61 13.49
CA ALA A 91 5.54 1.38 12.25
C ALA A 91 6.95 1.84 11.85
N ARG A 92 7.76 2.25 12.82
CA ARG A 92 9.17 2.61 12.60
C ARG A 92 9.97 1.42 12.11
N ASP A 93 9.84 0.27 12.77
CA ASP A 93 10.59 -0.94 12.43
C ASP A 93 10.25 -1.42 11.01
N ALA A 94 8.97 -1.37 10.62
CA ALA A 94 8.54 -1.69 9.26
C ALA A 94 9.13 -0.70 8.23
N ILE A 95 9.14 0.61 8.52
CA ILE A 95 9.74 1.63 7.66
C ILE A 95 11.23 1.40 7.51
N GLU A 96 11.95 1.08 8.59
CA GLU A 96 13.39 0.80 8.56
C GLU A 96 13.77 -0.42 7.73
N CYS A 97 12.88 -1.40 7.60
CA CYS A 97 13.10 -2.58 6.76
C CYS A 97 12.82 -2.33 5.26
N ALA A 98 12.13 -1.26 4.90
CA ALA A 98 11.71 -1.00 3.52
C ALA A 98 12.81 -0.34 2.68
N ASP A 99 12.84 -0.65 1.38
CA ASP A 99 13.60 0.08 0.36
C ASP A 99 12.82 1.31 -0.13
N LEU A 100 11.48 1.19 -0.19
CA LEU A 100 10.55 2.27 -0.54
C LEU A 100 9.33 2.23 0.36
N VAL A 101 8.99 3.36 0.95
CA VAL A 101 7.79 3.53 1.78
C VAL A 101 6.68 4.16 0.95
N ILE A 102 5.58 3.44 0.74
CA ILE A 102 4.39 3.98 0.10
C ILE A 102 3.43 4.44 1.19
N ILE A 103 3.01 5.70 1.10
CA ILE A 103 2.13 6.35 2.09
C ILE A 103 0.78 6.65 1.43
N PRO A 104 -0.22 5.75 1.53
CA PRO A 104 -1.55 6.01 0.99
C PRO A 104 -2.26 7.07 1.84
N VAL A 105 -2.86 8.09 1.20
CA VAL A 105 -3.52 9.23 1.86
C VAL A 105 -4.82 9.57 1.13
N LYS A 106 -5.94 9.64 1.87
CA LYS A 106 -7.19 10.16 1.32
C LYS A 106 -7.18 11.69 1.24
N PRO A 107 -7.87 12.30 0.25
CA PRO A 107 -7.92 13.75 0.12
C PRO A 107 -8.87 14.39 1.15
N SER A 108 -8.54 14.24 2.44
CA SER A 108 -9.27 14.84 3.55
C SER A 108 -8.34 15.58 4.52
N TRP A 109 -8.88 16.58 5.20
CA TRP A 109 -8.12 17.35 6.19
C TRP A 109 -7.56 16.47 7.33
N PHE A 110 -8.36 15.52 7.80
CA PHE A 110 -7.91 14.62 8.87
C PHE A 110 -6.79 13.67 8.43
N ASP A 111 -6.77 13.29 7.16
CA ASP A 111 -5.70 12.46 6.61
C ASP A 111 -4.40 13.25 6.45
N LEU A 112 -4.47 14.55 6.08
CA LEU A 112 -3.33 15.45 6.07
C LEU A 112 -2.67 15.61 7.45
N THR A 113 -3.46 15.61 8.50
CA THR A 113 -2.92 15.69 9.87
C THR A 113 -2.23 14.38 10.26
N ALA A 114 -2.83 13.24 9.93
CA ALA A 114 -2.29 11.93 10.26
C ALA A 114 -0.98 11.61 9.51
N VAL A 115 -0.85 12.08 8.26
CA VAL A 115 0.33 11.79 7.43
C VAL A 115 1.61 12.45 7.98
N ARG A 116 1.50 13.57 8.70
CA ARG A 116 2.66 14.31 9.24
C ARG A 116 3.55 13.41 10.09
N HIS A 117 2.97 12.62 10.96
CA HIS A 117 3.73 11.74 11.83
C HIS A 117 4.45 10.62 11.04
N THR A 118 3.79 10.03 10.03
CA THR A 118 4.47 9.07 9.13
C THR A 118 5.65 9.74 8.40
N VAL A 119 5.47 10.98 7.94
CA VAL A 119 6.52 11.77 7.28
C VAL A 119 7.69 12.03 8.24
N GLU A 120 7.43 12.32 9.51
CA GLU A 120 8.47 12.49 10.53
C GLU A 120 9.32 11.23 10.68
N ILE A 121 8.69 10.05 10.83
CA ILE A 121 9.40 8.76 10.91
C ILE A 121 10.24 8.50 9.65
N VAL A 122 9.68 8.76 8.48
CA VAL A 122 10.40 8.58 7.20
C VAL A 122 11.63 9.48 7.13
N ARG A 123 11.52 10.74 7.56
CA ARG A 123 12.65 11.67 7.60
C ARG A 123 13.74 11.25 8.59
N GLU A 124 13.34 10.82 9.78
CA GLU A 124 14.27 10.35 10.81
C GLU A 124 15.02 9.08 10.38
N THR A 125 14.35 8.19 9.66
CA THR A 125 14.95 6.95 9.16
C THR A 125 15.72 7.11 7.85
N GLY A 126 15.58 8.27 7.18
CA GLY A 126 16.24 8.55 5.90
C GLY A 126 15.77 7.67 4.73
N LYS A 127 14.60 7.04 4.86
CA LYS A 127 14.07 6.13 3.84
C LYS A 127 13.45 6.88 2.67
N LYS A 128 13.55 6.29 1.47
CA LYS A 128 12.80 6.77 0.32
C LYS A 128 11.31 6.58 0.56
N ALA A 129 10.51 7.58 0.23
CA ALA A 129 9.07 7.49 0.38
C ALA A 129 8.33 8.20 -0.77
N ILE A 130 7.13 7.72 -1.03
CA ILE A 130 6.20 8.33 -1.97
C ILE A 130 4.79 8.32 -1.38
N ILE A 131 4.13 9.46 -1.43
CA ILE A 131 2.73 9.60 -1.04
C ILE A 131 1.85 9.25 -2.25
N VAL A 132 0.85 8.39 -2.03
CA VAL A 132 -0.14 8.02 -3.04
C VAL A 132 -1.51 8.48 -2.58
N MET A 133 -2.15 9.35 -3.34
CA MET A 133 -3.52 9.75 -3.05
C MET A 133 -4.48 8.62 -3.38
N THR A 134 -5.31 8.23 -2.41
CA THR A 134 -6.27 7.10 -2.49
C THR A 134 -7.70 7.59 -2.31
N GLU A 135 -8.66 6.84 -2.83
CA GLU A 135 -10.11 7.18 -2.78
C GLU A 135 -10.40 8.61 -3.28
N VAL A 136 -9.72 9.00 -4.34
CA VAL A 136 -9.86 10.33 -4.92
C VAL A 136 -11.18 10.44 -5.68
N ASP A 137 -12.10 11.30 -5.22
CA ASP A 137 -13.32 11.62 -5.96
C ASP A 137 -12.99 12.62 -7.08
N GLY A 138 -13.11 12.18 -8.33
CA GLY A 138 -12.81 13.01 -9.50
C GLY A 138 -13.70 14.26 -9.65
N ARG A 139 -14.83 14.33 -8.93
CA ARG A 139 -15.72 15.51 -8.91
C ARG A 139 -15.16 16.63 -8.01
N GLN A 140 -14.32 16.31 -7.05
CA GLN A 140 -13.76 17.24 -6.07
C GLN A 140 -12.39 17.81 -6.50
N LYS A 141 -12.27 18.26 -7.75
CA LYS A 141 -10.99 18.67 -8.35
C LYS A 141 -10.25 19.72 -7.52
N ASN A 142 -10.94 20.75 -7.04
CA ASN A 142 -10.30 21.82 -6.24
C ASN A 142 -9.77 21.31 -4.90
N ASN A 143 -10.55 20.47 -4.20
CA ASN A 143 -10.12 19.87 -2.95
C ASN A 143 -8.92 18.94 -3.17
N ASN A 144 -8.96 18.12 -4.22
CA ASN A 144 -7.87 17.20 -4.56
C ASN A 144 -6.57 17.96 -4.87
N SER A 145 -6.64 19.07 -5.61
CA SER A 145 -5.49 19.93 -5.88
C SER A 145 -4.94 20.55 -4.59
N MET A 146 -5.78 21.16 -3.76
CA MET A 146 -5.38 21.72 -2.47
C MET A 146 -4.67 20.71 -1.58
N VAL A 147 -5.23 19.48 -1.49
CA VAL A 147 -4.63 18.41 -0.68
C VAL A 147 -3.29 17.98 -1.28
N ARG A 148 -3.20 17.83 -2.60
CA ARG A 148 -1.94 17.50 -3.28
C ARG A 148 -0.85 18.53 -3.00
N ASP A 149 -1.18 19.82 -3.11
CA ASP A 149 -0.25 20.91 -2.84
C ASP A 149 0.24 20.87 -1.38
N ALA A 150 -0.67 20.64 -0.43
CA ALA A 150 -0.31 20.50 0.98
C ALA A 150 0.58 19.26 1.24
N LEU A 151 0.38 18.17 0.52
CA LEU A 151 1.22 16.98 0.61
C LEU A 151 2.62 17.24 0.02
N LEU A 152 2.74 17.96 -1.08
CA LEU A 152 4.02 18.37 -1.67
C LEU A 152 4.84 19.24 -0.70
N MET A 153 4.18 20.08 0.10
CA MET A 153 4.85 20.87 1.14
C MET A 153 5.50 20.02 2.24
N THR A 154 5.15 18.74 2.36
CA THR A 154 5.84 17.83 3.29
C THR A 154 7.25 17.48 2.85
N GLY A 155 7.67 17.82 1.63
CA GLY A 155 8.97 17.45 1.07
C GLY A 155 9.12 15.98 0.69
N ILE A 156 8.05 15.18 0.80
CA ILE A 156 7.99 13.80 0.29
C ILE A 156 7.39 13.85 -1.13
N SER A 157 7.91 13.06 -2.03
CA SER A 157 7.36 12.93 -3.38
C SER A 157 5.90 12.49 -3.33
N VAL A 158 5.05 13.06 -4.17
CA VAL A 158 3.65 12.65 -4.34
C VAL A 158 3.51 12.03 -5.71
N ALA A 159 3.01 10.80 -5.77
CA ALA A 159 2.81 10.08 -7.03
C ALA A 159 1.93 10.88 -8.01
N GLU A 160 2.28 10.86 -9.29
CA GLU A 160 1.44 11.45 -10.34
C GLU A 160 0.12 10.70 -10.46
N THR A 161 0.19 9.37 -10.34
CA THR A 161 -0.96 8.48 -10.35
C THR A 161 -1.67 8.53 -9.00
N SER A 162 -2.99 8.68 -9.03
CA SER A 162 -3.85 8.54 -7.85
C SER A 162 -4.85 7.41 -8.02
N ILE A 163 -5.13 6.71 -6.93
CA ILE A 163 -6.17 5.66 -6.86
C ILE A 163 -7.51 6.36 -6.62
N LYS A 164 -8.42 6.31 -7.61
CA LYS A 164 -9.73 6.96 -7.50
C LYS A 164 -10.72 6.11 -6.69
N ASP A 165 -11.72 6.75 -6.08
CA ASP A 165 -12.82 6.02 -5.43
C ASP A 165 -13.68 5.34 -6.49
N ARG A 166 -13.55 4.02 -6.59
CA ARG A 166 -14.26 3.19 -7.57
C ARG A 166 -14.89 1.98 -6.90
N VAL A 167 -16.10 1.68 -7.30
CA VAL A 167 -16.85 0.51 -6.81
C VAL A 167 -16.12 -0.81 -7.12
N ALA A 168 -15.34 -0.85 -8.19
CA ALA A 168 -14.56 -2.04 -8.59
C ALA A 168 -13.66 -2.57 -7.47
N TYR A 169 -13.00 -1.69 -6.68
CA TYR A 169 -12.19 -2.12 -5.53
C TYR A 169 -13.03 -2.83 -4.48
N LYS A 170 -14.20 -2.27 -4.14
CA LYS A 170 -15.13 -2.82 -3.14
C LYS A 170 -15.74 -4.15 -3.60
N ASN A 171 -15.85 -4.37 -4.90
CA ASN A 171 -16.39 -5.60 -5.49
C ASN A 171 -15.33 -6.70 -5.69
N ALA A 172 -14.08 -6.34 -5.95
CA ALA A 172 -12.99 -7.29 -6.17
C ALA A 172 -12.52 -7.96 -4.87
N ILE A 173 -12.23 -7.17 -3.85
CA ILE A 173 -11.67 -7.65 -2.57
C ILE A 173 -12.48 -8.80 -1.94
N PRO A 174 -13.83 -8.72 -1.79
CA PRO A 174 -14.60 -9.81 -1.19
C PRO A 174 -14.65 -11.10 -2.03
N ARG A 175 -14.09 -11.06 -3.24
CA ARG A 175 -13.98 -12.23 -4.14
C ARG A 175 -12.57 -12.80 -4.19
N GLY A 176 -11.65 -12.30 -3.37
CA GLY A 176 -10.24 -12.67 -3.41
C GLY A 176 -9.53 -12.23 -4.70
N LEU A 177 -10.09 -11.25 -5.42
CA LEU A 177 -9.54 -10.76 -6.68
C LEU A 177 -8.92 -9.38 -6.50
N ALA A 178 -7.95 -9.07 -7.36
CA ALA A 178 -7.54 -7.70 -7.62
C ALA A 178 -8.36 -7.11 -8.78
N VAL A 179 -8.38 -5.78 -8.90
CA VAL A 179 -9.15 -5.12 -9.97
C VAL A 179 -8.66 -5.48 -11.37
N GLN A 180 -7.37 -5.83 -11.52
CA GLN A 180 -6.81 -6.31 -12.78
C GLN A 180 -7.37 -7.65 -13.23
N GLU A 181 -7.84 -8.46 -12.27
CA GLU A 181 -8.49 -9.75 -12.52
C GLU A 181 -10.00 -9.59 -12.62
N PHE A 182 -10.58 -8.72 -11.80
CA PHE A 182 -12.02 -8.47 -11.74
C PHE A 182 -12.54 -7.71 -12.97
N GLU A 183 -11.88 -6.61 -13.32
CA GLU A 183 -12.18 -5.77 -14.49
C GLU A 183 -10.88 -5.39 -15.22
N PRO A 184 -10.26 -6.31 -15.99
CA PRO A 184 -8.93 -6.07 -16.58
C PRO A 184 -8.83 -4.84 -17.49
N ARG A 185 -9.94 -4.44 -18.10
CA ARG A 185 -10.04 -3.25 -18.96
C ARG A 185 -10.69 -2.07 -18.26
N GLY A 186 -10.97 -2.20 -16.96
CA GLY A 186 -11.61 -1.18 -16.16
C GLY A 186 -10.63 -0.05 -15.78
N GLU A 187 -11.19 1.10 -15.48
CA GLU A 187 -10.41 2.27 -15.06
C GLU A 187 -9.67 2.05 -13.72
N ALA A 188 -10.21 1.19 -12.82
CA ALA A 188 -9.54 0.84 -11.58
C ALA A 188 -8.25 0.02 -11.85
N ALA A 189 -8.30 -0.92 -12.80
CA ALA A 189 -7.12 -1.65 -13.23
C ALA A 189 -6.09 -0.72 -13.88
N ALA A 190 -6.53 0.25 -14.69
CA ALA A 190 -5.67 1.26 -15.29
C ALA A 190 -4.97 2.12 -14.22
N ASP A 191 -5.70 2.60 -13.21
CA ASP A 191 -5.12 3.40 -12.10
C ASP A 191 -3.98 2.61 -11.40
N ILE A 192 -4.19 1.33 -11.05
CA ILE A 192 -3.16 0.50 -10.40
C ILE A 192 -2.01 0.17 -11.35
N ASN A 193 -2.29 -0.11 -12.62
CA ASN A 193 -1.25 -0.40 -13.60
C ASN A 193 -0.33 0.81 -13.83
N SER A 194 -0.88 2.01 -13.89
CA SER A 194 -0.09 3.24 -13.98
C SER A 194 0.74 3.48 -12.72
N LEU A 195 0.15 3.20 -11.54
CA LEU A 195 0.86 3.36 -10.27
C LEU A 195 2.05 2.40 -10.16
N ILE A 196 1.88 1.12 -10.45
CA ILE A 196 3.00 0.16 -10.36
C ILE A 196 4.11 0.51 -11.37
N GLU A 197 3.78 0.99 -12.56
CA GLU A 197 4.78 1.46 -13.53
C GLU A 197 5.56 2.67 -13.05
N GLU A 198 4.92 3.57 -12.31
CA GLU A 198 5.56 4.72 -11.68
C GLU A 198 6.50 4.29 -10.54
N LEU A 199 6.09 3.30 -9.75
CA LEU A 199 6.85 2.82 -8.57
C LEU A 199 8.06 1.94 -8.93
N LEU A 200 8.07 1.30 -10.10
CA LEU A 200 9.15 0.41 -10.55
C LEU A 200 10.23 1.14 -11.39
N LYS A 201 10.09 2.43 -11.60
CA LYS A 201 11.11 3.28 -12.28
C LYS A 201 12.22 3.68 -11.31
#